data_b78e7da1d9153c5d21d96155dd9f6150
#
_entry.id   b78e7da1d9153c5d21d96155dd9f6150
#
_cell.length_a   1.000
_cell.length_b   1.000
_cell.length_c   1.000
_cell.angle_alpha   90.00
_cell.angle_beta   90.00
_cell.angle_gamma   90.00
#
_symmetry.space_group_name_H-M   'P 1'
#
loop_
_entity.id
_entity.type
_entity.pdbx_description
1 polymer ?
#
loop_
_entity_poly.entity_id
_entity_poly.type
_entity_poly.pdbx_seq_one_letter_code
_entity_poly.pdbx_strand_id
1 'polypeptide(L)'
;MGKRTFEDVSKYVEWQNQHKCKVLSAKPEQHFNDLGVEVTVWNVKTNNNGSWWVVEGDAIPMNLYPQEAYYFGTDEVYSFHMGIMQRMKSSSEQYDPDDYIQAATLGAEIAPQLLSKLRSIATLIDAATEIEDFQSIGVQSREVLIELGNYVYAPHMASDQEQPQASNFKKKAELAIQFYLNGSDNADYRSIIKKLTDATWDYANKITHSSSATYYEASTCVSLCISLVGTYENILQKVHDPISQQSCPICKSKRLTVKNVHTHENGKIKALELACDECDNGFTFEIVD
;
A
#
# COMPACT_ATOMS: atom_id res chain seq x y z
N MET A 1 18.65 25.98 0.51
CA MET A 1 18.16 27.25 -0.07
C MET A 1 17.97 28.22 1.08
N GLY A 2 18.27 29.52 0.94
CA GLY A 2 18.12 30.48 2.04
C GLY A 2 16.69 30.92 2.25
N LYS A 3 16.32 31.28 3.48
CA LYS A 3 14.98 31.83 3.78
C LYS A 3 14.66 32.99 2.83
N ARG A 4 13.47 33.00 2.29
CA ARG A 4 13.01 34.04 1.38
C ARG A 4 12.90 35.39 2.08
N THR A 5 13.14 36.43 1.32
CA THR A 5 13.16 37.81 1.82
C THR A 5 11.84 38.52 1.49
N PHE A 6 11.62 39.68 2.12
CA PHE A 6 10.54 40.60 1.74
C PHE A 6 10.50 40.87 0.23
N GLU A 7 11.70 41.05 -0.36
CA GLU A 7 11.81 41.36 -1.79
C GLU A 7 11.39 40.20 -2.67
N ASP A 8 11.71 38.96 -2.30
CA ASP A 8 11.29 37.75 -3.03
C ASP A 8 9.77 37.56 -3.02
N VAL A 9 9.16 37.71 -1.83
CA VAL A 9 7.71 37.61 -1.66
C VAL A 9 6.99 38.74 -2.40
N SER A 10 7.52 39.96 -2.35
CA SER A 10 6.94 41.11 -3.03
C SER A 10 6.97 40.94 -4.54
N LYS A 11 8.10 40.55 -5.11
CA LYS A 11 8.24 40.24 -6.55
C LYS A 11 7.24 39.16 -7.00
N TYR A 12 7.09 38.10 -6.19
CA TYR A 12 6.16 37.04 -6.50
C TYR A 12 4.71 37.51 -6.53
N VAL A 13 4.26 38.26 -5.51
CA VAL A 13 2.90 38.77 -5.44
C VAL A 13 2.61 39.76 -6.58
N GLU A 14 3.54 40.67 -6.86
CA GLU A 14 3.42 41.62 -7.97
C GLU A 14 3.36 40.90 -9.32
N TRP A 15 4.18 39.88 -9.53
CA TRP A 15 4.16 39.07 -10.76
C TRP A 15 2.87 38.28 -10.93
N GLN A 16 2.39 37.63 -9.90
CA GLN A 16 1.11 36.89 -9.93
C GLN A 16 -0.09 37.80 -10.25
N ASN A 17 -0.05 39.05 -9.78
CA ASN A 17 -1.03 40.06 -10.09
C ASN A 17 -0.73 40.82 -11.40
N GLN A 18 0.09 40.25 -12.30
CA GLN A 18 0.45 40.86 -13.60
C GLN A 18 1.01 42.29 -13.47
N HIS A 19 1.73 42.58 -12.38
CA HIS A 19 2.26 43.90 -12.03
C HIS A 19 1.23 45.04 -11.91
N LYS A 20 -0.07 44.66 -11.70
CA LYS A 20 -1.15 45.64 -11.52
C LYS A 20 -1.24 46.20 -10.10
N CYS A 21 -0.50 45.66 -9.16
CA CYS A 21 -0.40 46.12 -7.78
C CYS A 21 1.05 46.34 -7.36
N LYS A 22 1.23 47.08 -6.26
CA LYS A 22 2.49 47.23 -5.52
C LYS A 22 2.31 46.70 -4.11
N VAL A 23 3.29 45.92 -3.65
CA VAL A 23 3.33 45.45 -2.27
C VAL A 23 3.77 46.59 -1.35
N LEU A 24 2.89 46.92 -0.39
CA LEU A 24 3.14 47.93 0.64
C LEU A 24 3.85 47.36 1.87
N SER A 25 3.50 46.14 2.25
CA SER A 25 4.12 45.41 3.32
C SER A 25 4.01 43.89 3.12
N ALA A 26 5.05 43.15 3.48
CA ALA A 26 5.03 41.70 3.61
C ALA A 26 5.77 41.33 4.89
N LYS A 27 5.10 40.64 5.80
CA LYS A 27 5.67 40.24 7.10
C LYS A 27 5.40 38.76 7.32
N PRO A 28 6.40 37.97 7.78
CA PRO A 28 6.11 36.64 8.28
C PRO A 28 5.13 36.73 9.43
N GLU A 29 4.02 36.03 9.33
CA GLU A 29 2.98 35.98 10.37
C GLU A 29 3.18 34.77 11.25
N GLN A 30 3.41 33.60 10.61
CA GLN A 30 3.57 32.35 11.32
C GLN A 30 4.56 31.42 10.60
N HIS A 31 5.26 30.60 11.41
CA HIS A 31 6.14 29.53 10.93
C HIS A 31 5.62 28.21 11.40
N PHE A 32 5.57 27.25 10.49
CA PHE A 32 5.21 25.87 10.76
C PHE A 32 6.42 24.98 10.48
N ASN A 33 6.61 23.98 11.34
CA ASN A 33 7.60 22.93 11.11
C ASN A 33 6.91 21.60 11.38
N ASP A 34 6.49 20.95 10.30
CA ASP A 34 5.74 19.70 10.34
C ASP A 34 6.31 18.73 9.30
N LEU A 35 6.47 17.46 9.70
CA LEU A 35 7.00 16.39 8.86
C LEU A 35 8.37 16.73 8.21
N GLY A 36 9.19 17.54 8.89
CA GLY A 36 10.50 17.96 8.40
C GLY A 36 10.48 19.04 7.31
N VAL A 37 9.32 19.64 7.05
CA VAL A 37 9.16 20.76 6.12
C VAL A 37 8.98 22.06 6.91
N GLU A 38 9.88 23.04 6.68
CA GLU A 38 9.70 24.41 7.20
C GLU A 38 8.86 25.23 6.23
N VAL A 39 7.76 25.78 6.72
CA VAL A 39 6.82 26.60 5.96
C VAL A 39 6.58 27.91 6.66
N THR A 40 6.58 29.02 5.92
CA THR A 40 6.26 30.34 6.41
C THR A 40 4.99 30.86 5.74
N VAL A 41 4.04 31.35 6.52
CA VAL A 41 2.88 32.09 6.04
C VAL A 41 3.16 33.60 6.25
N TRP A 42 3.12 34.34 5.15
CA TRP A 42 3.33 35.79 5.12
C TRP A 42 2.03 36.52 5.02
N ASN A 43 1.89 37.60 5.78
CA ASN A 43 0.81 38.57 5.62
C ASN A 43 1.29 39.69 4.69
N VAL A 44 0.66 39.81 3.53
CA VAL A 44 1.05 40.75 2.48
C VAL A 44 -0.09 41.72 2.20
N LYS A 45 0.22 43.04 2.23
CA LYS A 45 -0.73 44.11 1.87
C LYS A 45 -0.29 44.77 0.59
N THR A 46 -1.27 45.01 -0.31
CA THR A 46 -1.04 45.70 -1.58
C THR A 46 -1.78 47.04 -1.62
N ASN A 47 -1.42 47.91 -2.57
CA ASN A 47 -2.00 49.24 -2.71
C ASN A 47 -3.44 49.24 -3.25
N ASN A 48 -3.82 48.27 -4.07
CA ASN A 48 -5.11 48.29 -4.79
C ASN A 48 -5.70 46.89 -5.02
N ASN A 49 -5.10 45.83 -4.51
CA ASN A 49 -5.56 44.46 -4.72
C ASN A 49 -5.69 43.64 -3.41
N GLY A 50 -6.06 44.33 -2.33
CA GLY A 50 -6.37 43.68 -1.04
C GLY A 50 -5.16 43.14 -0.28
N SER A 51 -5.46 42.28 0.64
CA SER A 51 -4.50 41.59 1.48
C SER A 51 -4.41 40.09 1.14
N TRP A 52 -3.20 39.52 1.25
CA TRP A 52 -2.91 38.17 0.83
C TRP A 52 -2.16 37.38 1.89
N TRP A 53 -2.52 36.14 2.06
CA TRP A 53 -1.62 35.14 2.65
C TRP A 53 -0.71 34.60 1.56
N VAL A 54 0.60 34.59 1.79
CA VAL A 54 1.56 33.91 0.93
C VAL A 54 2.20 32.81 1.72
N VAL A 55 2.04 31.58 1.23
CA VAL A 55 2.64 30.38 1.84
C VAL A 55 3.88 30.02 1.05
N GLU A 56 5.00 29.83 1.73
CA GLU A 56 6.27 29.46 1.13
C GLU A 56 7.07 28.50 1.99
N GLY A 57 7.92 27.69 1.36
CA GLY A 57 8.85 26.78 2.05
C GLY A 57 9.89 26.24 1.07
N ASP A 58 10.95 25.67 1.61
CA ASP A 58 12.08 25.19 0.80
C ASP A 58 11.72 24.03 -0.13
N ALA A 59 10.76 23.20 0.27
CA ALA A 59 10.32 22.01 -0.47
C ALA A 59 8.96 22.16 -1.16
N ILE A 60 8.34 23.35 -1.06
CA ILE A 60 7.00 23.58 -1.62
C ILE A 60 6.98 24.84 -2.50
N PRO A 61 6.23 24.85 -3.61
CA PRO A 61 6.01 26.03 -4.40
C PRO A 61 5.32 27.12 -3.60
N MET A 62 5.76 28.37 -3.80
CA MET A 62 5.07 29.53 -3.24
C MET A 62 3.69 29.69 -3.87
N ASN A 63 2.67 29.98 -3.05
CA ASN A 63 1.35 30.34 -3.54
C ASN A 63 0.70 31.43 -2.68
N LEU A 64 -0.28 32.13 -3.24
CA LEU A 64 -0.96 33.25 -2.59
C LEU A 64 -2.48 33.00 -2.49
N TYR A 65 -3.06 33.45 -1.38
CA TYR A 65 -4.46 33.29 -1.06
C TYR A 65 -5.05 34.62 -0.59
N PRO A 66 -6.18 35.09 -1.17
CA PRO A 66 -6.77 36.35 -0.76
C PRO A 66 -7.37 36.25 0.64
N GLN A 67 -7.00 37.13 1.56
CA GLN A 67 -7.52 37.14 2.93
C GLN A 67 -9.04 37.42 3.00
N GLU A 68 -9.54 38.25 2.10
CA GLU A 68 -10.94 38.68 2.09
C GLU A 68 -11.89 37.60 1.54
N ALA A 69 -11.41 36.70 0.71
CA ALA A 69 -12.23 35.67 0.07
C ALA A 69 -12.41 34.42 0.94
N TYR A 70 -11.49 34.14 1.85
CA TYR A 70 -11.42 32.83 2.51
C TYR A 70 -11.62 32.87 4.02
N TYR A 71 -11.70 33.98 4.70
CA TYR A 71 -11.83 34.07 6.18
C TYR A 71 -10.91 33.12 6.98
N PHE A 72 -9.78 32.71 6.37
CA PHE A 72 -8.87 31.75 6.97
C PHE A 72 -7.81 32.46 7.82
N GLY A 73 -7.58 31.94 9.00
CA GLY A 73 -6.35 32.22 9.75
C GLY A 73 -5.13 31.57 9.09
N THR A 74 -3.96 31.79 9.65
CA THR A 74 -2.69 31.26 9.13
C THR A 74 -2.65 29.74 9.15
N ASP A 75 -3.26 29.10 10.16
CA ASP A 75 -3.30 27.65 10.32
C ASP A 75 -4.15 26.99 9.23
N GLU A 76 -5.31 27.60 8.92
CA GLU A 76 -6.20 27.07 7.88
C GLU A 76 -5.60 27.23 6.49
N VAL A 77 -4.95 28.37 6.21
CA VAL A 77 -4.26 28.61 4.94
C VAL A 77 -3.10 27.64 4.76
N TYR A 78 -2.31 27.41 5.81
CA TYR A 78 -1.24 26.42 5.81
C TYR A 78 -1.80 25.01 5.51
N SER A 79 -2.80 24.58 6.26
CA SER A 79 -3.42 23.25 6.09
C SER A 79 -4.03 23.07 4.70
N PHE A 80 -4.67 24.12 4.17
CA PHE A 80 -5.23 24.11 2.81
C PHE A 80 -4.13 23.99 1.75
N HIS A 81 -3.06 24.78 1.87
CA HIS A 81 -1.92 24.74 0.96
C HIS A 81 -1.25 23.37 0.97
N MET A 82 -0.95 22.83 2.15
CA MET A 82 -0.33 21.51 2.28
C MET A 82 -1.24 20.40 1.72
N GLY A 83 -2.53 20.48 1.92
CA GLY A 83 -3.49 19.56 1.33
C GLY A 83 -3.56 19.62 -0.20
N ILE A 84 -3.39 20.79 -0.81
CA ILE A 84 -3.26 20.95 -2.27
C ILE A 84 -1.91 20.33 -2.71
N MET A 85 -0.82 20.68 -2.04
CA MET A 85 0.51 20.20 -2.40
C MET A 85 0.60 18.67 -2.32
N GLN A 86 0.03 18.08 -1.29
CA GLN A 86 -0.04 16.62 -1.16
C GLN A 86 -0.81 15.97 -2.31
N ARG A 87 -1.94 16.57 -2.73
CA ARG A 87 -2.70 16.09 -3.89
C ARG A 87 -1.95 16.28 -5.21
N MET A 88 -1.24 17.41 -5.37
CA MET A 88 -0.41 17.64 -6.56
C MET A 88 0.78 16.69 -6.58
N LYS A 89 1.40 16.43 -5.44
CA LYS A 89 2.49 15.47 -5.31
C LYS A 89 2.01 14.06 -5.65
N SER A 90 0.89 13.62 -5.09
CA SER A 90 0.28 12.33 -5.42
C SER A 90 -0.18 12.21 -6.88
N SER A 91 -0.43 13.32 -7.57
CA SER A 91 -0.74 13.33 -9.01
C SER A 91 0.49 13.50 -9.91
N SER A 92 1.64 13.92 -9.35
CA SER A 92 2.90 14.12 -10.07
C SER A 92 4.00 13.13 -9.69
N GLU A 93 3.86 12.45 -8.56
CA GLU A 93 4.71 11.30 -8.23
C GLU A 93 4.33 10.18 -9.20
N GLN A 94 5.32 9.77 -9.95
CA GLN A 94 5.29 8.56 -10.73
C GLN A 94 4.83 7.45 -9.77
N TYR A 95 3.73 6.80 -10.11
CA TYR A 95 3.16 5.68 -9.37
C TYR A 95 4.28 4.69 -9.05
N ASP A 96 4.57 4.48 -7.75
CA ASP A 96 5.53 3.47 -7.34
C ASP A 96 4.78 2.13 -7.19
N PRO A 97 5.05 1.16 -8.07
CA PRO A 97 4.44 -0.15 -7.99
C PRO A 97 4.64 -0.83 -6.64
N ASP A 98 5.76 -0.57 -5.97
CA ASP A 98 6.09 -1.20 -4.69
C ASP A 98 5.21 -0.66 -3.55
N ASP A 99 4.96 0.66 -3.51
CA ASP A 99 4.04 1.25 -2.53
C ASP A 99 2.62 0.69 -2.69
N TYR A 100 2.16 0.55 -3.92
CA TYR A 100 0.85 -0.03 -4.21
C TYR A 100 0.78 -1.52 -3.82
N ILE A 101 1.78 -2.31 -4.19
CA ILE A 101 1.86 -3.72 -3.83
C ILE A 101 1.87 -3.86 -2.31
N GLN A 102 2.69 -3.09 -1.61
CA GLN A 102 2.79 -3.13 -0.16
C GLN A 102 1.46 -2.78 0.52
N ALA A 103 0.80 -1.72 0.07
CA ALA A 103 -0.51 -1.33 0.60
C ALA A 103 -1.59 -2.38 0.33
N ALA A 104 -1.67 -2.91 -0.89
CA ALA A 104 -2.69 -3.87 -1.28
C ALA A 104 -2.50 -5.27 -0.66
N THR A 105 -1.26 -5.63 -0.32
CA THR A 105 -0.93 -6.91 0.34
C THR A 105 -0.85 -6.83 1.86
N LEU A 106 -1.14 -5.66 2.43
CA LEU A 106 -1.03 -5.41 3.88
C LEU A 106 0.36 -5.71 4.45
N GLY A 107 1.41 -5.45 3.67
CA GLY A 107 2.80 -5.68 4.07
C GLY A 107 3.23 -7.15 4.10
N ALA A 108 2.50 -8.06 3.46
CA ALA A 108 2.92 -9.44 3.34
C ALA A 108 4.29 -9.55 2.64
N GLU A 109 5.17 -10.41 3.16
CA GLU A 109 6.42 -10.77 2.49
C GLU A 109 6.09 -11.66 1.30
N ILE A 110 6.32 -11.18 0.10
CA ILE A 110 5.98 -11.89 -1.15
C ILE A 110 7.23 -12.57 -1.70
N ALA A 111 7.08 -13.82 -2.15
CA ALA A 111 8.16 -14.55 -2.82
C ALA A 111 8.76 -13.72 -3.97
N PRO A 112 10.11 -13.64 -4.09
CA PRO A 112 10.76 -12.71 -5.04
C PRO A 112 10.32 -12.87 -6.50
N GLN A 113 10.03 -14.10 -6.94
CA GLN A 113 9.54 -14.37 -8.29
C GLN A 113 8.13 -13.81 -8.54
N LEU A 114 7.23 -13.92 -7.55
CA LEU A 114 5.88 -13.35 -7.61
C LEU A 114 5.94 -11.82 -7.54
N LEU A 115 6.76 -11.28 -6.62
CA LEU A 115 6.94 -9.84 -6.48
C LEU A 115 7.44 -9.19 -7.78
N SER A 116 8.43 -9.81 -8.45
CA SER A 116 8.94 -9.33 -9.74
C SER A 116 7.83 -9.26 -10.80
N LYS A 117 6.98 -10.28 -10.89
CA LYS A 117 5.85 -10.31 -11.83
C LYS A 117 4.76 -9.28 -11.47
N LEU A 118 4.45 -9.13 -10.18
CA LEU A 118 3.51 -8.11 -9.71
C LEU A 118 3.99 -6.70 -10.06
N ARG A 119 5.28 -6.39 -9.85
CA ARG A 119 5.88 -5.12 -10.27
C ARG A 119 5.73 -4.89 -11.77
N SER A 120 5.97 -5.93 -12.57
CA SER A 120 5.82 -5.83 -14.03
C SER A 120 4.41 -5.45 -14.44
N ILE A 121 3.38 -6.14 -13.92
CA ILE A 121 1.99 -5.81 -14.28
C ILE A 121 1.53 -4.45 -13.72
N ALA A 122 2.00 -4.07 -12.53
CA ALA A 122 1.68 -2.77 -11.95
C ALA A 122 2.32 -1.62 -12.74
N THR A 123 3.55 -1.78 -13.23
CA THR A 123 4.21 -0.78 -14.10
C THR A 123 3.52 -0.66 -15.45
N LEU A 124 3.03 -1.77 -16.02
CA LEU A 124 2.38 -1.75 -17.32
C LEU A 124 1.08 -0.95 -17.34
N ILE A 125 0.35 -0.88 -16.22
CA ILE A 125 -0.93 -0.16 -16.16
C ILE A 125 -0.76 1.34 -16.39
N ASP A 126 0.35 1.92 -15.94
CA ASP A 126 0.62 3.35 -16.10
C ASP A 126 0.90 3.75 -17.56
N ALA A 127 1.47 2.82 -18.33
CA ALA A 127 1.81 3.04 -19.75
C ALA A 127 0.69 2.61 -20.70
N ALA A 128 -0.33 1.89 -20.19
CA ALA A 128 -1.39 1.31 -21.02
C ALA A 128 -2.38 2.37 -21.53
N THR A 129 -2.55 2.46 -22.83
CA THR A 129 -3.47 3.39 -23.49
C THR A 129 -4.43 2.71 -24.44
N GLU A 130 -4.03 1.61 -25.03
CA GLU A 130 -4.77 0.90 -26.07
C GLU A 130 -5.36 -0.43 -25.56
N ILE A 131 -6.32 -0.97 -26.28
CA ILE A 131 -7.00 -2.21 -25.93
C ILE A 131 -6.02 -3.38 -25.82
N GLU A 132 -5.05 -3.44 -26.70
CA GLU A 132 -3.99 -4.45 -26.75
C GLU A 132 -3.12 -4.42 -25.48
N ASP A 133 -2.86 -3.23 -24.95
CA ASP A 133 -2.14 -3.06 -23.69
C ASP A 133 -2.95 -3.66 -22.53
N PHE A 134 -4.25 -3.36 -22.46
CA PHE A 134 -5.13 -3.90 -21.44
C PHE A 134 -5.28 -5.43 -21.54
N GLN A 135 -5.37 -5.97 -22.77
CA GLN A 135 -5.37 -7.42 -23.00
C GLN A 135 -4.05 -8.06 -22.55
N SER A 136 -2.91 -7.41 -22.81
CA SER A 136 -1.59 -7.86 -22.35
C SER A 136 -1.50 -7.92 -20.83
N ILE A 137 -2.08 -6.94 -20.12
CA ILE A 137 -2.19 -6.96 -18.65
C ILE A 137 -3.00 -8.18 -18.20
N GLY A 138 -4.11 -8.50 -18.87
CA GLY A 138 -4.89 -9.70 -18.60
C GLY A 138 -4.09 -10.99 -18.74
N VAL A 139 -3.29 -11.10 -19.83
CA VAL A 139 -2.39 -12.26 -20.05
C VAL A 139 -1.37 -12.38 -18.93
N GLN A 140 -0.68 -11.29 -18.59
CA GLN A 140 0.35 -11.30 -17.55
C GLN A 140 -0.23 -11.54 -16.16
N SER A 141 -1.43 -11.04 -15.87
CA SER A 141 -2.17 -11.35 -14.64
C SER A 141 -2.43 -12.86 -14.50
N ARG A 142 -2.81 -13.53 -15.59
CA ARG A 142 -2.96 -15.00 -15.60
C ARG A 142 -1.64 -15.71 -15.31
N GLU A 143 -0.53 -15.23 -15.88
CA GLU A 143 0.81 -15.81 -15.62
C GLU A 143 1.20 -15.65 -14.14
N VAL A 144 0.90 -14.51 -13.52
CA VAL A 144 1.09 -14.32 -12.06
C VAL A 144 0.27 -15.35 -11.27
N LEU A 145 -1.00 -15.55 -11.63
CA LEU A 145 -1.88 -16.49 -10.95
C LEU A 145 -1.42 -17.96 -11.11
N ILE A 146 -0.95 -18.33 -12.31
CA ILE A 146 -0.37 -19.67 -12.54
C ILE A 146 0.88 -19.86 -11.66
N GLU A 147 1.74 -18.87 -11.59
CA GLU A 147 2.93 -18.90 -10.73
C GLU A 147 2.55 -19.00 -9.25
N LEU A 148 1.57 -18.21 -8.81
CA LEU A 148 1.03 -18.33 -7.46
C LEU A 148 0.54 -19.76 -7.17
N GLY A 149 -0.21 -20.36 -8.09
CA GLY A 149 -0.67 -21.74 -7.96
C GLY A 149 0.49 -22.74 -7.85
N ASN A 150 1.56 -22.54 -8.63
CA ASN A 150 2.76 -23.37 -8.55
C ASN A 150 3.52 -23.18 -7.23
N TYR A 151 3.50 -21.96 -6.70
CA TYR A 151 4.19 -21.60 -5.47
C TYR A 151 3.49 -22.18 -4.21
N VAL A 152 2.16 -22.08 -4.16
CA VAL A 152 1.40 -22.49 -2.97
C VAL A 152 1.07 -23.96 -2.92
N TYR A 153 1.11 -24.66 -4.06
CA TYR A 153 0.75 -26.05 -4.19
C TYR A 153 1.97 -26.98 -4.10
N ALA A 154 1.83 -28.06 -3.35
CA ALA A 154 2.79 -29.17 -3.35
C ALA A 154 2.10 -30.50 -3.67
N PRO A 155 2.78 -31.45 -4.35
CA PRO A 155 2.17 -32.71 -4.80
C PRO A 155 1.47 -33.52 -3.69
N HIS A 156 1.98 -33.47 -2.46
CA HIS A 156 1.39 -34.19 -1.32
C HIS A 156 0.01 -33.66 -0.88
N MET A 157 -0.42 -32.52 -1.41
CA MET A 157 -1.75 -31.91 -1.13
C MET A 157 -2.87 -32.57 -1.94
N ALA A 158 -2.55 -33.40 -2.91
CA ALA A 158 -3.51 -34.14 -3.72
C ALA A 158 -3.18 -35.64 -3.70
N SER A 159 -4.17 -36.47 -4.01
CA SER A 159 -3.92 -37.88 -4.30
C SER A 159 -3.17 -38.04 -5.63
N ASP A 160 -2.40 -39.14 -5.78
CA ASP A 160 -1.63 -39.39 -7.01
C ASP A 160 -2.50 -39.40 -8.30
N GLN A 161 -3.78 -39.73 -8.17
CA GLN A 161 -4.72 -39.81 -9.29
C GLN A 161 -5.35 -38.44 -9.64
N GLU A 162 -5.20 -37.43 -8.78
CA GLU A 162 -5.86 -36.11 -8.91
C GLU A 162 -4.88 -34.95 -9.05
N GLN A 163 -3.63 -35.22 -9.43
CA GLN A 163 -2.62 -34.19 -9.60
C GLN A 163 -3.06 -33.14 -10.65
N PRO A 164 -3.13 -31.87 -10.28
CA PRO A 164 -3.56 -30.82 -11.21
C PRO A 164 -2.49 -30.57 -12.27
N GLN A 165 -2.93 -30.25 -13.51
CA GLN A 165 -2.04 -29.80 -14.57
C GLN A 165 -1.27 -28.52 -14.17
N ALA A 166 -0.09 -28.29 -14.79
CA ALA A 166 0.77 -27.16 -14.47
C ALA A 166 0.05 -25.80 -14.51
N SER A 167 -0.81 -25.59 -15.50
CA SER A 167 -1.57 -24.36 -15.69
C SER A 167 -2.91 -24.29 -14.93
N ASN A 168 -3.29 -25.37 -14.22
CA ASN A 168 -4.59 -25.39 -13.52
C ASN A 168 -4.49 -24.67 -12.16
N PHE A 169 -4.45 -23.35 -12.22
CA PHE A 169 -4.38 -22.47 -11.05
C PHE A 169 -5.50 -22.74 -10.05
N LYS A 170 -6.77 -22.73 -10.50
CA LYS A 170 -7.92 -22.87 -9.59
C LYS A 170 -7.85 -24.15 -8.74
N LYS A 171 -7.50 -25.28 -9.37
CA LYS A 171 -7.40 -26.56 -8.63
C LYS A 171 -6.24 -26.58 -7.65
N LYS A 172 -5.08 -26.04 -8.05
CA LYS A 172 -3.91 -25.90 -7.15
C LYS A 172 -4.21 -25.02 -5.94
N ALA A 173 -4.79 -23.87 -6.18
CA ALA A 173 -5.20 -22.91 -5.15
C ALA A 173 -6.25 -23.53 -4.19
N GLU A 174 -7.23 -24.27 -4.72
CA GLU A 174 -8.24 -24.97 -3.90
C GLU A 174 -7.58 -26.01 -2.97
N LEU A 175 -6.69 -26.83 -3.49
CA LEU A 175 -5.99 -27.85 -2.71
C LEU A 175 -5.11 -27.22 -1.63
N ALA A 176 -4.38 -26.15 -1.96
CA ALA A 176 -3.58 -25.40 -1.01
C ALA A 176 -4.42 -24.81 0.13
N ILE A 177 -5.55 -24.17 -0.19
CA ILE A 177 -6.48 -23.64 0.84
C ILE A 177 -7.00 -24.75 1.75
N GLN A 178 -7.40 -25.89 1.18
CA GLN A 178 -7.90 -27.03 1.95
C GLN A 178 -6.83 -27.59 2.89
N PHE A 179 -5.56 -27.63 2.44
CA PHE A 179 -4.43 -28.10 3.21
C PHE A 179 -4.04 -27.15 4.33
N TYR A 180 -3.80 -25.87 4.00
CA TYR A 180 -3.32 -24.88 4.96
C TYR A 180 -4.37 -24.39 5.95
N LEU A 181 -5.62 -24.33 5.56
CA LEU A 181 -6.74 -23.87 6.37
C LEU A 181 -7.71 -25.02 6.69
N ASN A 182 -7.18 -26.17 7.10
CA ASN A 182 -8.02 -27.32 7.47
C ASN A 182 -8.93 -27.03 8.68
N GLY A 183 -9.88 -27.92 8.95
CA GLY A 183 -10.80 -27.83 10.08
C GLY A 183 -12.09 -27.03 9.80
N SER A 184 -13.10 -27.24 10.66
CA SER A 184 -14.42 -26.61 10.57
C SER A 184 -14.35 -25.09 10.77
N ASP A 185 -13.51 -24.63 11.66
CA ASP A 185 -13.39 -23.23 12.07
C ASP A 185 -12.93 -22.30 10.93
N ASN A 186 -12.26 -22.87 9.94
CA ASN A 186 -11.81 -22.17 8.75
C ASN A 186 -12.76 -22.28 7.55
N ALA A 187 -13.93 -22.94 7.70
CA ALA A 187 -14.83 -23.24 6.56
C ALA A 187 -15.28 -21.98 5.82
N ASP A 188 -15.73 -20.96 6.53
CA ASP A 188 -16.18 -19.69 5.94
C ASP A 188 -15.03 -18.95 5.27
N TYR A 189 -13.87 -18.93 5.92
CA TYR A 189 -12.68 -18.26 5.36
C TYR A 189 -12.21 -18.95 4.07
N ARG A 190 -12.16 -20.29 4.04
CA ARG A 190 -11.87 -21.05 2.81
C ARG A 190 -12.85 -20.72 1.69
N SER A 191 -14.16 -20.62 2.02
CA SER A 191 -15.19 -20.28 1.05
C SER A 191 -14.99 -18.90 0.43
N ILE A 192 -14.62 -17.89 1.24
CA ILE A 192 -14.33 -16.52 0.78
C ILE A 192 -13.11 -16.51 -0.14
N ILE A 193 -12.01 -17.15 0.27
CA ILE A 193 -10.76 -17.17 -0.52
C ILE A 193 -10.99 -17.91 -1.84
N LYS A 194 -11.74 -19.03 -1.83
CA LYS A 194 -12.10 -19.74 -3.06
C LYS A 194 -12.86 -18.82 -4.04
N LYS A 195 -13.87 -18.09 -3.55
CA LYS A 195 -14.63 -17.14 -4.38
C LYS A 195 -13.75 -16.04 -4.95
N LEU A 196 -12.85 -15.49 -4.12
CA LEU A 196 -11.88 -14.47 -4.57
C LEU A 196 -10.96 -15.04 -5.65
N THR A 197 -10.43 -16.25 -5.44
CA THR A 197 -9.58 -16.98 -6.41
C THR A 197 -10.29 -17.18 -7.74
N ASP A 198 -11.52 -17.71 -7.71
CA ASP A 198 -12.32 -17.94 -8.90
C ASP A 198 -12.63 -16.63 -9.64
N ALA A 199 -13.07 -15.61 -8.91
CA ALA A 199 -13.41 -14.31 -9.48
C ALA A 199 -12.17 -13.62 -10.12
N THR A 200 -11.03 -13.66 -9.45
CA THR A 200 -9.78 -13.04 -9.97
C THR A 200 -9.32 -13.74 -11.26
N TRP A 201 -9.32 -15.07 -11.27
CA TRP A 201 -8.97 -15.84 -12.46
C TRP A 201 -9.91 -15.59 -13.64
N ASP A 202 -11.23 -15.63 -13.39
CA ASP A 202 -12.23 -15.44 -14.44
C ASP A 202 -12.18 -14.02 -14.98
N TYR A 203 -11.87 -13.03 -14.11
CA TYR A 203 -11.72 -11.65 -14.54
C TYR A 203 -10.45 -11.43 -15.38
N ALA A 204 -9.31 -12.00 -15.00
CA ALA A 204 -8.10 -11.97 -15.80
C ALA A 204 -8.31 -12.60 -17.19
N ASN A 205 -9.02 -13.75 -17.27
CA ASN A 205 -9.40 -14.35 -18.54
C ASN A 205 -10.32 -13.44 -19.36
N LYS A 206 -11.31 -12.80 -18.75
CA LYS A 206 -12.18 -11.83 -19.43
C LYS A 206 -11.39 -10.72 -20.07
N ILE A 207 -10.46 -10.09 -19.33
CA ILE A 207 -9.63 -8.97 -19.83
C ILE A 207 -8.77 -9.42 -21.00
N THR A 208 -8.15 -10.60 -20.91
CA THR A 208 -7.32 -11.17 -22.01
C THR A 208 -8.03 -11.21 -23.37
N HIS A 209 -9.35 -11.42 -23.36
CA HIS A 209 -10.15 -11.60 -24.59
C HIS A 209 -11.14 -10.45 -24.85
N SER A 210 -11.11 -9.38 -24.06
CA SER A 210 -12.05 -8.27 -24.19
C SER A 210 -11.65 -7.35 -25.35
N SER A 211 -12.55 -7.18 -26.31
CA SER A 211 -12.40 -6.20 -27.40
C SER A 211 -12.75 -4.76 -26.98
N SER A 212 -13.15 -4.55 -25.75
CA SER A 212 -13.56 -3.26 -25.17
C SER A 212 -13.01 -3.06 -23.77
N ALA A 213 -11.88 -3.68 -23.45
CA ALA A 213 -11.22 -3.51 -22.16
C ALA A 213 -10.87 -2.03 -21.94
N THR A 214 -11.03 -1.58 -20.72
CA THR A 214 -10.75 -0.22 -20.30
C THR A 214 -9.62 -0.18 -19.27
N TYR A 215 -9.02 0.99 -19.07
CA TYR A 215 -8.04 1.23 -18.01
C TYR A 215 -8.57 0.78 -16.63
N TYR A 216 -9.82 1.13 -16.29
CA TYR A 216 -10.42 0.77 -15.00
C TYR A 216 -10.56 -0.74 -14.81
N GLU A 217 -10.91 -1.47 -15.87
CA GLU A 217 -11.02 -2.93 -15.83
C GLU A 217 -9.63 -3.57 -15.67
N ALA A 218 -8.62 -3.11 -16.42
CA ALA A 218 -7.25 -3.59 -16.31
C ALA A 218 -6.65 -3.28 -14.92
N SER A 219 -6.81 -2.06 -14.41
CA SER A 219 -6.39 -1.66 -13.05
C SER A 219 -7.06 -2.51 -11.97
N THR A 220 -8.36 -2.77 -12.09
CA THR A 220 -9.07 -3.67 -11.18
C THR A 220 -8.51 -5.09 -11.22
N CYS A 221 -8.17 -5.60 -12.41
CA CYS A 221 -7.55 -6.92 -12.57
C CYS A 221 -6.21 -7.01 -11.83
N VAL A 222 -5.35 -6.01 -12.00
CA VAL A 222 -4.05 -5.91 -11.29
C VAL A 222 -4.26 -5.88 -9.78
N SER A 223 -5.19 -5.04 -9.30
CA SER A 223 -5.51 -4.92 -7.86
C SER A 223 -5.97 -6.24 -7.25
N LEU A 224 -6.83 -6.98 -7.95
CA LEU A 224 -7.30 -8.29 -7.52
C LEU A 224 -6.15 -9.31 -7.47
N CYS A 225 -5.26 -9.32 -8.46
CA CYS A 225 -4.09 -10.19 -8.47
C CYS A 225 -3.16 -9.92 -7.28
N ILE A 226 -2.82 -8.64 -7.03
CA ILE A 226 -1.96 -8.26 -5.93
C ILE A 226 -2.58 -8.65 -4.59
N SER A 227 -3.87 -8.34 -4.39
CA SER A 227 -4.59 -8.67 -3.16
C SER A 227 -4.68 -10.19 -2.94
N LEU A 228 -4.88 -10.97 -4.00
CA LEU A 228 -4.94 -12.42 -3.92
C LEU A 228 -3.57 -13.02 -3.56
N VAL A 229 -2.49 -12.56 -4.20
CA VAL A 229 -1.12 -12.99 -3.85
C VAL A 229 -0.82 -12.69 -2.38
N GLY A 230 -1.09 -11.46 -1.92
CA GLY A 230 -0.89 -11.08 -0.52
C GLY A 230 -1.73 -11.93 0.45
N THR A 231 -2.95 -12.30 0.05
CA THR A 231 -3.81 -13.18 0.87
C THR A 231 -3.17 -14.56 1.05
N TYR A 232 -2.65 -15.17 -0.02
CA TYR A 232 -1.98 -16.47 0.06
C TYR A 232 -0.67 -16.39 0.85
N GLU A 233 0.13 -15.36 0.64
CA GLU A 233 1.36 -15.15 1.41
C GLU A 233 1.08 -14.98 2.91
N ASN A 234 0.05 -14.23 3.27
CA ASN A 234 -0.36 -14.12 4.68
C ASN A 234 -0.78 -15.48 5.28
N ILE A 235 -1.43 -16.35 4.49
CA ILE A 235 -1.77 -17.70 4.93
C ILE A 235 -0.50 -18.52 5.16
N LEU A 236 0.44 -18.50 4.20
CA LEU A 236 1.70 -19.22 4.31
C LEU A 236 2.54 -18.74 5.49
N GLN A 237 2.66 -17.42 5.69
CA GLN A 237 3.37 -16.86 6.83
C GLN A 237 2.78 -17.34 8.15
N LYS A 238 1.44 -17.33 8.29
CA LYS A 238 0.78 -17.83 9.50
C LYS A 238 0.98 -19.33 9.71
N VAL A 239 0.99 -20.12 8.65
CA VAL A 239 1.22 -21.57 8.74
C VAL A 239 2.65 -21.88 9.13
N HIS A 240 3.62 -21.10 8.63
CA HIS A 240 5.05 -21.26 8.94
C HIS A 240 5.47 -20.57 10.24
N ASP A 241 4.65 -19.68 10.78
CA ASP A 241 4.92 -19.07 12.07
C ASP A 241 4.56 -20.04 13.22
N PRO A 242 5.57 -20.53 13.95
CA PRO A 242 5.36 -21.48 15.04
C PRO A 242 4.48 -20.93 16.16
N ILE A 243 4.37 -19.60 16.28
CA ILE A 243 3.59 -18.93 17.34
C ILE A 243 2.11 -18.86 16.97
N SER A 244 1.79 -18.66 15.69
CA SER A 244 0.40 -18.45 15.23
C SER A 244 -0.52 -19.63 15.54
N GLN A 245 0.03 -20.83 15.71
CA GLN A 245 -0.68 -22.06 16.03
C GLN A 245 -0.82 -22.28 17.54
N GLN A 246 -0.12 -21.48 18.37
CA GLN A 246 -0.15 -21.61 19.80
C GLN A 246 -1.32 -20.88 20.44
N SER A 247 -1.70 -21.35 21.63
CA SER A 247 -2.68 -20.67 22.48
C SER A 247 -2.25 -20.74 23.93
N CYS A 248 -2.63 -19.75 24.71
CA CYS A 248 -2.37 -19.73 26.15
C CYS A 248 -2.91 -21.02 26.79
N PRO A 249 -2.09 -21.75 27.56
CA PRO A 249 -2.53 -23.00 28.22
C PRO A 249 -3.64 -22.75 29.24
N ILE A 250 -3.76 -21.54 29.80
CA ILE A 250 -4.73 -21.18 30.82
C ILE A 250 -6.06 -20.69 30.20
N CYS A 251 -6.03 -19.56 29.45
CA CYS A 251 -7.25 -18.91 28.96
C CYS A 251 -7.58 -19.21 27.48
N LYS A 252 -6.73 -20.00 26.80
CA LYS A 252 -6.86 -20.36 25.37
C LYS A 252 -6.81 -19.18 24.40
N SER A 253 -6.47 -17.98 24.85
CA SER A 253 -6.25 -16.85 23.97
C SER A 253 -5.09 -17.10 23.03
N LYS A 254 -5.21 -16.62 21.77
CA LYS A 254 -4.14 -16.61 20.76
C LYS A 254 -3.31 -15.32 20.77
N ARG A 255 -3.64 -14.37 21.65
CA ARG A 255 -2.89 -13.12 21.81
C ARG A 255 -1.67 -13.39 22.68
N LEU A 256 -0.56 -13.70 22.01
CA LEU A 256 0.70 -14.09 22.65
C LEU A 256 1.80 -13.12 22.21
N THR A 257 2.59 -12.65 23.18
CA THR A 257 3.79 -11.83 22.94
C THR A 257 5.03 -12.64 23.25
N VAL A 258 6.03 -12.61 22.36
CA VAL A 258 7.36 -13.20 22.60
C VAL A 258 8.11 -12.32 23.61
N LYS A 259 8.52 -12.90 24.72
CA LYS A 259 9.33 -12.23 25.75
C LYS A 259 10.82 -12.53 25.56
N ASN A 260 11.14 -13.76 25.19
CA ASN A 260 12.53 -14.16 24.98
C ASN A 260 12.66 -15.25 23.91
N VAL A 261 13.83 -15.33 23.27
CA VAL A 261 14.15 -16.31 22.23
C VAL A 261 15.39 -17.09 22.66
N HIS A 262 15.24 -18.38 22.80
CA HIS A 262 16.36 -19.28 23.09
C HIS A 262 16.85 -19.92 21.80
N THR A 263 18.16 -19.88 21.55
CA THR A 263 18.79 -20.46 20.36
C THR A 263 19.72 -21.60 20.69
N HIS A 264 19.87 -22.52 19.76
CA HIS A 264 20.95 -23.51 19.78
C HIS A 264 22.31 -22.85 19.45
N GLU A 265 23.40 -23.54 19.69
CA GLU A 265 24.78 -23.11 19.36
C GLU A 265 24.97 -22.82 17.86
N ASN A 266 24.17 -23.45 17.00
CA ASN A 266 24.15 -23.22 15.53
C ASN A 266 23.28 -22.02 15.08
N GLY A 267 22.73 -21.26 16.04
CA GLY A 267 21.88 -20.08 15.78
C GLY A 267 20.41 -20.39 15.46
N LYS A 268 19.99 -21.67 15.38
CA LYS A 268 18.59 -22.02 15.22
C LYS A 268 17.81 -21.76 16.51
N ILE A 269 16.55 -21.34 16.37
CA ILE A 269 15.67 -21.12 17.52
C ILE A 269 15.31 -22.48 18.16
N LYS A 270 15.55 -22.60 19.45
CA LYS A 270 15.26 -23.78 20.25
C LYS A 270 13.91 -23.68 20.94
N ALA A 271 13.65 -22.53 21.55
CA ALA A 271 12.42 -22.30 22.30
C ALA A 271 12.08 -20.81 22.34
N LEU A 272 10.82 -20.53 22.56
CA LEU A 272 10.28 -19.17 22.75
C LEU A 272 9.63 -19.08 24.13
N GLU A 273 9.95 -18.03 24.87
CA GLU A 273 9.19 -17.65 26.06
C GLU A 273 8.05 -16.71 25.62
N LEU A 274 6.83 -17.17 25.81
CA LEU A 274 5.61 -16.48 25.43
C LEU A 274 4.88 -15.97 26.66
N ALA A 275 4.27 -14.79 26.58
CA ALA A 275 3.32 -14.28 27.56
C ALA A 275 1.96 -14.06 26.89
N CYS A 276 0.90 -14.41 27.60
CA CYS A 276 -0.46 -14.15 27.15
C CYS A 276 -0.88 -12.72 27.49
N ASP A 277 -1.32 -11.95 26.50
CA ASP A 277 -1.76 -10.56 26.68
C ASP A 277 -3.12 -10.43 27.41
N GLU A 278 -3.86 -11.55 27.60
CA GLU A 278 -5.16 -11.55 28.26
C GLU A 278 -5.10 -11.93 29.74
N CYS A 279 -4.15 -12.76 30.15
CA CYS A 279 -4.09 -13.26 31.53
C CYS A 279 -2.68 -13.23 32.12
N ASP A 280 -1.74 -12.58 31.46
CA ASP A 280 -0.32 -12.43 31.85
C ASP A 280 0.42 -13.75 32.15
N ASN A 281 -0.17 -14.91 31.75
CA ASN A 281 0.48 -16.19 31.95
C ASN A 281 1.66 -16.35 31.03
N GLY A 282 2.84 -16.56 31.58
CA GLY A 282 4.08 -16.90 30.85
C GLY A 282 4.25 -18.40 30.70
N PHE A 283 4.70 -18.85 29.52
CA PHE A 283 5.04 -20.24 29.26
C PHE A 283 6.11 -20.37 28.18
N THR A 284 6.81 -21.52 28.18
CA THR A 284 7.82 -21.79 27.17
C THR A 284 7.25 -22.72 26.11
N PHE A 285 7.48 -22.38 24.85
CA PHE A 285 7.14 -23.19 23.69
C PHE A 285 8.44 -23.68 23.02
N GLU A 286 8.66 -24.99 23.00
CA GLU A 286 9.80 -25.60 22.33
C GLU A 286 9.52 -25.80 20.85
N ILE A 287 10.44 -25.37 19.99
CA ILE A 287 10.38 -25.59 18.54
C ILE A 287 11.05 -26.93 18.26
N VAL A 288 10.27 -27.90 17.82
CA VAL A 288 10.74 -29.23 17.39
C VAL A 288 11.05 -29.12 15.89
N ASP A 289 12.32 -29.41 15.53
CA ASP A 289 12.82 -29.46 14.13
C ASP A 289 12.09 -30.51 13.27
#